data_bb8ac97b2b0e1e186d8b095a66b9cf79
#
_entry.id   bb8ac97b2b0e1e186d8b095a66b9cf79
#
_cell.length_a   1.000
_cell.length_b   1.000
_cell.length_c   1.000
_cell.angle_alpha   90.00
_cell.angle_beta   90.00
_cell.angle_gamma   90.00
#
_symmetry.space_group_name_H-M   'P 1'
#
loop_
_entity.id
_entity.type
_entity.pdbx_description
1 polymer ?
#
loop_
_entity_poly.entity_id
_entity_poly.type
_entity_poly.pdbx_seq_one_letter_code
_entity_poly.pdbx_strand_id
1 'polypeptide(L)'
;MEYDRAAKFSSNKPITLFRYTLVLFFAFTATGSEQLKVLNYNVFNSHRHGKSYEAAVKWVNTVKPDIAGWQELVGWNEAKLKKLANDWHHPHAAALKSGGYNIGLTSRTPIEVVARHQKGFWHGYLHCRTAGLDVIVCHLWPGGVRQQMGEANQLHALVTRLHKEGREVILMGDFNAHAASDKAWMDKQQPLLERRSSGDAKKRPEDRFIVNGKYTFPIMNRILEAPLHDVVRTKFDIKHPKPTQAQCLMIASYPTRVLGHVKTVELQRGFLERIDFILTTPSLAKRCISAGVAREPAVLETISDHYPVIAVFKN
;
A
#
# COMPACT_ATOMS: atom_id res chain seq x y z
N MET A 1 -72.89 -27.74 69.33
CA MET A 1 -71.88 -28.70 69.77
C MET A 1 -70.75 -28.62 68.85
N GLU A 2 -69.82 -27.80 69.24
CA GLU A 2 -68.56 -28.19 69.84
C GLU A 2 -67.50 -28.64 68.84
N TYR A 3 -66.57 -27.83 68.81
CA TYR A 3 -65.11 -27.97 69.01
C TYR A 3 -64.33 -28.43 67.75
N ASP A 4 -63.31 -27.91 67.35
CA ASP A 4 -62.18 -27.03 67.74
C ASP A 4 -60.88 -27.49 67.01
N ARG A 5 -60.02 -26.57 66.69
CA ARG A 5 -58.54 -26.70 66.48
C ARG A 5 -58.04 -27.37 65.21
N ALA A 6 -57.00 -26.89 64.58
CA ALA A 6 -55.98 -25.90 64.79
C ALA A 6 -55.20 -25.73 63.51
N ALA A 7 -54.75 -24.50 63.34
CA ALA A 7 -53.85 -24.12 62.24
C ALA A 7 -52.45 -24.76 62.37
N LYS A 8 -51.84 -25.16 61.27
CA LYS A 8 -50.37 -25.21 61.15
C LYS A 8 -49.96 -24.59 59.81
N PHE A 9 -49.43 -23.41 59.91
CA PHE A 9 -48.65 -22.75 58.85
C PHE A 9 -47.36 -23.54 58.65
N SER A 10 -47.08 -23.94 57.40
CA SER A 10 -45.76 -24.33 56.98
C SER A 10 -45.46 -23.60 55.70
N SER A 11 -44.71 -22.49 55.82
CA SER A 11 -44.16 -21.73 54.72
C SER A 11 -42.85 -22.34 54.26
N ASN A 12 -42.86 -23.12 53.19
CA ASN A 12 -41.65 -23.43 52.47
C ASN A 12 -41.61 -22.65 51.17
N LYS A 13 -40.93 -21.51 51.19
CA LYS A 13 -40.51 -20.81 49.96
C LYS A 13 -39.21 -21.45 49.45
N PRO A 14 -39.10 -21.81 48.14
CA PRO A 14 -37.85 -22.27 47.60
C PRO A 14 -36.90 -21.07 47.48
N ILE A 15 -35.70 -21.23 48.05
CA ILE A 15 -34.58 -20.31 47.85
C ILE A 15 -34.07 -20.49 46.45
N THR A 16 -34.36 -19.54 45.56
CA THR A 16 -33.80 -19.45 44.21
C THR A 16 -32.34 -19.02 44.31
N LEU A 17 -31.42 -19.97 44.20
CA LEU A 17 -30.00 -19.68 44.12
C LEU A 17 -29.69 -19.04 42.75
N PHE A 18 -29.51 -17.72 42.72
CA PHE A 18 -28.96 -17.06 41.56
C PHE A 18 -27.48 -17.46 41.44
N ARG A 19 -27.18 -18.35 40.50
CA ARG A 19 -25.82 -18.59 40.06
C ARG A 19 -25.36 -17.40 39.25
N TYR A 20 -24.55 -16.49 39.83
CA TYR A 20 -23.78 -15.51 39.10
C TYR A 20 -22.69 -16.23 38.32
N THR A 21 -22.87 -16.38 37.00
CA THR A 21 -21.81 -16.80 36.10
C THR A 21 -20.89 -15.61 35.93
N LEU A 22 -19.74 -15.62 36.62
CA LEU A 22 -18.69 -14.63 36.43
C LEU A 22 -18.09 -14.87 35.05
N VAL A 23 -18.50 -14.06 34.06
CA VAL A 23 -17.86 -14.02 32.74
C VAL A 23 -16.56 -13.24 32.91
N LEU A 24 -15.46 -13.96 33.13
CA LEU A 24 -14.12 -13.39 33.05
C LEU A 24 -13.85 -13.00 31.57
N PHE A 25 -14.00 -11.72 31.27
CA PHE A 25 -13.41 -11.12 30.05
C PHE A 25 -11.89 -11.17 30.22
N PHE A 26 -11.25 -12.19 29.66
CA PHE A 26 -9.83 -12.10 29.38
C PHE A 26 -9.66 -11.00 28.32
N ALA A 27 -9.33 -9.79 28.77
CA ALA A 27 -8.73 -8.81 27.89
C ALA A 27 -7.39 -9.40 27.42
N PHE A 28 -7.38 -9.98 26.22
CA PHE A 28 -6.14 -10.21 25.51
C PHE A 28 -5.56 -8.82 25.25
N THR A 29 -4.67 -8.37 26.14
CA THR A 29 -3.73 -7.32 25.81
C THR A 29 -2.80 -7.94 24.75
N ALA A 30 -3.17 -7.83 23.48
CA ALA A 30 -2.23 -7.99 22.40
C ALA A 30 -1.14 -6.96 22.71
N THR A 31 0.04 -7.42 23.13
CA THR A 31 1.26 -6.61 23.15
C THR A 31 1.53 -6.25 21.69
N GLY A 32 0.88 -5.18 21.23
CA GLY A 32 1.06 -4.66 19.89
C GLY A 32 2.55 -4.38 19.72
N SER A 33 3.12 -4.80 18.61
CA SER A 33 4.45 -4.37 18.20
C SER A 33 4.53 -2.84 18.39
N GLU A 34 5.59 -2.33 19.00
CA GLU A 34 5.82 -0.89 19.12
C GLU A 34 5.87 -0.18 17.77
N GLN A 35 5.94 -0.94 16.70
CA GLN A 35 6.11 -0.47 15.33
C GLN A 35 5.14 -1.18 14.39
N LEU A 36 4.64 -0.41 13.41
CA LEU A 36 3.84 -0.88 12.29
C LEU A 36 4.69 -0.81 11.00
N LYS A 37 4.92 -1.95 10.38
CA LYS A 37 5.67 -2.06 9.13
C LYS A 37 4.73 -2.25 7.95
N VAL A 38 4.82 -1.34 6.97
CA VAL A 38 3.99 -1.32 5.76
C VAL A 38 4.86 -1.58 4.54
N LEU A 39 4.41 -2.49 3.69
CA LEU A 39 5.02 -2.85 2.41
C LEU A 39 4.08 -2.45 1.26
N ASN A 40 4.61 -1.84 0.21
CA ASN A 40 3.97 -1.68 -1.09
C ASN A 40 4.82 -2.36 -2.15
N TYR A 41 4.21 -3.25 -2.95
CA TYR A 41 4.96 -4.01 -3.94
C TYR A 41 4.12 -4.35 -5.18
N ASN A 42 4.53 -3.83 -6.34
CA ASN A 42 4.10 -4.34 -7.63
C ASN A 42 4.86 -5.64 -7.92
N VAL A 43 4.14 -6.75 -8.08
CA VAL A 43 4.72 -8.11 -8.16
C VAL A 43 4.83 -8.64 -9.58
N PHE A 44 4.78 -7.77 -10.56
CA PHE A 44 4.97 -8.08 -11.97
C PHE A 44 4.24 -9.34 -12.42
N ASN A 45 2.99 -9.17 -12.88
CA ASN A 45 2.17 -10.27 -13.40
C ASN A 45 2.11 -11.48 -12.44
N SER A 46 1.72 -11.26 -11.18
CA SER A 46 1.63 -12.33 -10.17
C SER A 46 2.94 -13.11 -10.00
N HIS A 47 3.99 -12.38 -9.66
CA HIS A 47 5.33 -12.96 -9.50
C HIS A 47 5.80 -13.67 -10.79
N ARG A 48 5.71 -12.96 -11.92
CA ARG A 48 6.11 -13.50 -13.24
C ARG A 48 5.36 -14.79 -13.57
N HIS A 49 4.03 -14.78 -13.37
CA HIS A 49 3.18 -15.96 -13.53
C HIS A 49 3.61 -17.13 -12.63
N GLY A 50 4.01 -16.85 -11.40
CA GLY A 50 4.41 -17.82 -10.38
C GLY A 50 5.90 -18.20 -10.39
N LYS A 51 6.67 -17.82 -11.41
CA LYS A 51 8.10 -18.21 -11.55
C LYS A 51 8.99 -17.67 -10.42
N SER A 52 8.64 -16.54 -9.81
CA SER A 52 9.39 -15.92 -8.71
C SER A 52 8.65 -15.95 -7.37
N TYR A 53 7.55 -16.69 -7.27
CA TYR A 53 6.70 -16.70 -6.08
C TYR A 53 7.45 -17.14 -4.82
N GLU A 54 8.16 -18.27 -4.85
CA GLU A 54 8.90 -18.77 -3.68
C GLU A 54 9.98 -17.79 -3.20
N ALA A 55 10.72 -17.19 -4.16
CA ALA A 55 11.72 -16.16 -3.83
C ALA A 55 11.06 -14.93 -3.18
N ALA A 56 9.89 -14.51 -3.68
CA ALA A 56 9.13 -13.41 -3.11
C ALA A 56 8.65 -13.74 -1.69
N VAL A 57 8.07 -14.91 -1.46
CA VAL A 57 7.64 -15.38 -0.13
C VAL A 57 8.82 -15.39 0.83
N LYS A 58 9.95 -15.96 0.44
CA LYS A 58 11.16 -15.99 1.27
C LYS A 58 11.59 -14.57 1.65
N TRP A 59 11.62 -13.65 0.69
CA TRP A 59 12.03 -12.28 0.95
C TRP A 59 11.02 -11.54 1.84
N VAL A 60 9.71 -11.64 1.57
CA VAL A 60 8.66 -11.01 2.40
C VAL A 60 8.75 -11.50 3.86
N ASN A 61 9.07 -12.78 4.07
CA ASN A 61 9.29 -13.34 5.40
C ASN A 61 10.54 -12.80 6.12
N THR A 62 11.52 -12.26 5.40
CA THR A 62 12.63 -11.52 6.04
C THR A 62 12.19 -10.12 6.46
N VAL A 63 11.36 -9.46 5.65
CA VAL A 63 10.81 -8.11 5.92
C VAL A 63 9.82 -8.14 7.07
N LYS A 64 8.96 -9.16 7.13
CA LYS A 64 7.87 -9.32 8.12
C LYS A 64 6.97 -8.09 8.19
N PRO A 65 6.32 -7.68 7.11
CA PRO A 65 5.39 -6.56 7.15
C PRO A 65 4.18 -6.89 8.03
N ASP A 66 3.52 -5.86 8.57
CA ASP A 66 2.22 -6.01 9.25
C ASP A 66 1.08 -5.78 8.27
N ILE A 67 1.29 -4.91 7.28
CA ILE A 67 0.36 -4.59 6.19
C ILE A 67 1.14 -4.62 4.88
N ALA A 68 0.58 -5.26 3.84
CA ALA A 68 1.17 -5.27 2.51
C ALA A 68 0.13 -4.97 1.43
N GLY A 69 0.41 -3.94 0.61
CA GLY A 69 -0.33 -3.59 -0.61
C GLY A 69 0.36 -4.18 -1.83
N TRP A 70 -0.44 -4.79 -2.69
CA TRP A 70 0.02 -5.55 -3.84
C TRP A 70 -0.57 -5.01 -5.14
N GLN A 71 0.24 -4.89 -6.19
CA GLN A 71 -0.21 -4.57 -7.53
C GLN A 71 0.16 -5.71 -8.50
N GLU A 72 -0.55 -5.76 -9.61
CA GLU A 72 -0.39 -6.77 -10.66
C GLU A 72 -0.63 -8.21 -10.22
N LEU A 73 -1.61 -8.44 -9.36
CA LEU A 73 -2.09 -9.77 -9.01
C LEU A 73 -2.90 -10.39 -10.17
N VAL A 74 -2.23 -10.60 -11.31
CA VAL A 74 -2.88 -11.07 -12.55
C VAL A 74 -3.47 -12.47 -12.35
N GLY A 75 -4.78 -12.59 -12.61
CA GLY A 75 -5.49 -13.87 -12.44
C GLY A 75 -5.67 -14.32 -10.98
N TRP A 76 -5.37 -13.46 -10.00
CA TRP A 76 -5.65 -13.76 -8.59
C TRP A 76 -6.95 -13.10 -8.17
N ASN A 77 -7.84 -13.87 -7.57
CA ASN A 77 -9.00 -13.40 -6.83
C ASN A 77 -8.69 -13.35 -5.32
N GLU A 78 -9.65 -12.88 -4.54
CA GLU A 78 -9.50 -12.74 -3.08
C GLU A 78 -9.25 -14.09 -2.38
N ALA A 79 -9.94 -15.16 -2.78
CA ALA A 79 -9.75 -16.49 -2.19
C ALA A 79 -8.32 -17.01 -2.40
N LYS A 80 -7.77 -16.81 -3.62
CA LYS A 80 -6.38 -17.17 -3.93
C LYS A 80 -5.40 -16.30 -3.15
N LEU A 81 -5.61 -14.98 -3.10
CA LEU A 81 -4.76 -14.07 -2.34
C LEU A 81 -4.77 -14.45 -0.84
N LYS A 82 -5.94 -14.71 -0.27
CA LYS A 82 -6.07 -15.13 1.14
C LYS A 82 -5.33 -16.43 1.43
N LYS A 83 -5.43 -17.42 0.53
CA LYS A 83 -4.69 -18.68 0.67
C LYS A 83 -3.19 -18.43 0.68
N LEU A 84 -2.67 -17.68 -0.30
CA LEU A 84 -1.24 -17.44 -0.46
C LEU A 84 -0.68 -16.49 0.61
N ALA A 85 -1.48 -15.57 1.15
CA ALA A 85 -1.06 -14.64 2.20
C ALA A 85 -0.62 -15.35 3.50
N ASN A 86 -1.08 -16.58 3.74
CA ASN A 86 -0.60 -17.39 4.86
C ASN A 86 0.89 -17.73 4.75
N ASP A 87 1.46 -17.77 3.54
CA ASP A 87 2.88 -18.10 3.31
C ASP A 87 3.80 -16.99 3.84
N TRP A 88 3.28 -15.76 4.05
CA TRP A 88 3.98 -14.66 4.73
C TRP A 88 3.28 -14.19 6.01
N HIS A 89 2.52 -15.11 6.65
CA HIS A 89 1.90 -14.92 7.96
C HIS A 89 0.86 -13.78 8.02
N HIS A 90 0.11 -13.54 6.92
CA HIS A 90 -1.03 -12.63 6.88
C HIS A 90 -2.34 -13.42 6.80
N PRO A 91 -3.08 -13.61 7.93
CA PRO A 91 -4.33 -14.35 7.93
C PRO A 91 -5.48 -13.60 7.25
N HIS A 92 -5.33 -12.31 7.01
CA HIS A 92 -6.36 -11.46 6.43
C HIS A 92 -5.92 -10.93 5.05
N ALA A 93 -6.85 -10.98 4.10
CA ALA A 93 -6.63 -10.50 2.74
C ALA A 93 -7.92 -9.94 2.14
N ALA A 94 -7.78 -8.92 1.30
CA ALA A 94 -8.83 -8.38 0.47
C ALA A 94 -8.29 -8.09 -0.94
N ALA A 95 -9.10 -8.33 -1.96
CA ALA A 95 -8.76 -8.02 -3.34
C ALA A 95 -9.81 -7.09 -3.96
N LEU A 96 -9.39 -6.26 -4.92
CA LEU A 96 -10.28 -5.31 -5.57
C LEU A 96 -11.35 -6.00 -6.42
N LYS A 97 -10.94 -7.00 -7.21
CA LYS A 97 -11.77 -7.66 -8.23
C LYS A 97 -11.46 -9.16 -8.33
N SER A 98 -12.21 -9.85 -9.18
CA SER A 98 -12.09 -11.30 -9.31
C SER A 98 -11.01 -11.78 -10.29
N GLY A 99 -10.37 -10.87 -11.05
CA GLY A 99 -9.38 -11.25 -12.06
C GLY A 99 -8.77 -10.06 -12.79
N GLY A 100 -8.07 -10.32 -13.90
CA GLY A 100 -7.31 -9.33 -14.64
C GLY A 100 -6.11 -8.79 -13.85
N TYR A 101 -5.68 -7.56 -14.14
CA TYR A 101 -4.67 -6.84 -13.35
C TYR A 101 -5.31 -6.38 -12.04
N ASN A 102 -5.26 -7.26 -11.05
CA ASN A 102 -5.87 -7.04 -9.74
C ASN A 102 -4.89 -6.36 -8.78
N ILE A 103 -5.45 -5.72 -7.76
CA ILE A 103 -4.70 -5.21 -6.61
C ILE A 103 -5.27 -5.83 -5.34
N GLY A 104 -4.47 -5.87 -4.29
CA GLY A 104 -4.89 -6.46 -3.03
C GLY A 104 -4.20 -5.86 -1.82
N LEU A 105 -4.78 -6.14 -0.67
CA LEU A 105 -4.23 -5.83 0.65
C LEU A 105 -4.18 -7.12 1.46
N THR A 106 -3.07 -7.34 2.16
CA THR A 106 -2.96 -8.39 3.17
C THR A 106 -2.47 -7.81 4.49
N SER A 107 -2.89 -8.39 5.60
CA SER A 107 -2.59 -7.86 6.93
C SER A 107 -2.53 -8.96 7.99
N ARG A 108 -1.75 -8.70 9.04
CA ARG A 108 -1.77 -9.49 10.28
C ARG A 108 -3.02 -9.23 11.11
N THR A 109 -3.60 -8.04 11.00
CA THR A 109 -4.82 -7.64 11.69
C THR A 109 -6.04 -7.75 10.78
N PRO A 110 -7.26 -7.88 11.34
CA PRO A 110 -8.48 -7.97 10.55
C PRO A 110 -8.62 -6.83 9.54
N ILE A 111 -9.15 -7.15 8.36
CA ILE A 111 -9.41 -6.20 7.28
C ILE A 111 -10.92 -5.99 7.14
N GLU A 112 -11.37 -4.76 7.29
CA GLU A 112 -12.69 -4.29 6.87
C GLU A 112 -12.59 -3.68 5.48
N VAL A 113 -13.31 -4.21 4.50
CA VAL A 113 -13.36 -3.62 3.15
C VAL A 113 -14.37 -2.49 3.13
N VAL A 114 -13.90 -1.26 2.97
CA VAL A 114 -14.74 -0.06 2.87
C VAL A 114 -15.25 0.15 1.45
N ALA A 115 -14.36 0.00 0.46
CA ALA A 115 -14.75 0.15 -0.93
C ALA A 115 -13.83 -0.64 -1.89
N ARG A 116 -14.46 -1.20 -2.92
CA ARG A 116 -13.82 -1.71 -4.15
C ARG A 116 -14.26 -0.80 -5.29
N HIS A 117 -13.39 0.12 -5.69
CA HIS A 117 -13.76 1.17 -6.64
C HIS A 117 -13.03 1.01 -7.96
N GLN A 118 -13.78 0.92 -9.06
CA GLN A 118 -13.26 0.79 -10.42
C GLN A 118 -13.73 1.90 -11.37
N LYS A 119 -14.85 2.58 -11.04
CA LYS A 119 -15.44 3.59 -11.93
C LYS A 119 -14.50 4.77 -12.14
N GLY A 120 -14.14 5.03 -13.40
CA GLY A 120 -13.20 6.12 -13.76
C GLY A 120 -11.74 5.79 -13.56
N PHE A 121 -11.40 4.55 -13.20
CA PHE A 121 -10.06 4.02 -13.12
C PHE A 121 -9.82 2.94 -14.17
N TRP A 122 -8.58 2.79 -14.58
CA TRP A 122 -8.17 1.66 -15.42
C TRP A 122 -8.08 0.37 -14.60
N HIS A 123 -7.38 0.41 -13.48
CA HIS A 123 -7.26 -0.73 -12.57
C HIS A 123 -8.18 -0.61 -11.36
N GLY A 124 -8.33 0.58 -10.78
CA GLY A 124 -9.12 0.85 -9.59
C GLY A 124 -8.32 1.14 -8.34
N TYR A 125 -9.03 1.36 -7.23
CA TYR A 125 -8.46 1.35 -5.89
C TYR A 125 -9.26 0.47 -4.94
N LEU A 126 -8.55 -0.11 -3.97
CA LEU A 126 -9.11 -0.86 -2.85
C LEU A 126 -8.94 -0.03 -1.57
N HIS A 127 -10.04 0.31 -0.91
CA HIS A 127 -10.04 1.01 0.36
C HIS A 127 -10.44 0.06 1.47
N CYS A 128 -9.58 -0.12 2.45
CA CYS A 128 -9.78 -0.98 3.61
C CYS A 128 -9.48 -0.25 4.91
N ARG A 129 -9.99 -0.79 6.02
CA ARG A 129 -9.56 -0.46 7.39
C ARG A 129 -8.85 -1.64 7.99
N THR A 130 -7.67 -1.40 8.54
CA THR A 130 -6.88 -2.40 9.27
C THR A 130 -5.88 -1.69 10.19
N ALA A 131 -5.56 -2.28 11.33
CA ALA A 131 -4.64 -1.68 12.32
C ALA A 131 -5.01 -0.24 12.72
N GLY A 132 -6.31 0.11 12.77
CA GLY A 132 -6.78 1.46 13.10
C GLY A 132 -6.66 2.51 11.99
N LEU A 133 -6.15 2.14 10.81
CA LEU A 133 -5.87 3.03 9.69
C LEU A 133 -6.84 2.80 8.52
N ASP A 134 -7.10 3.85 7.75
CA ASP A 134 -7.65 3.73 6.39
C ASP A 134 -6.51 3.49 5.40
N VAL A 135 -6.50 2.33 4.76
CA VAL A 135 -5.46 1.92 3.81
C VAL A 135 -6.06 1.85 2.41
N ILE A 136 -5.52 2.64 1.50
CA ILE A 136 -5.94 2.71 0.10
C ILE A 136 -4.81 2.18 -0.76
N VAL A 137 -5.07 1.07 -1.46
CA VAL A 137 -4.14 0.50 -2.45
C VAL A 137 -4.64 0.87 -3.84
N CYS A 138 -3.76 1.41 -4.68
CA CYS A 138 -4.09 1.77 -6.07
C CYS A 138 -3.03 1.26 -7.05
N HIS A 139 -3.43 1.22 -8.33
CA HIS A 139 -2.53 1.06 -9.46
C HIS A 139 -3.08 1.97 -10.57
N LEU A 140 -2.37 3.06 -10.87
CA LEU A 140 -2.85 4.05 -11.82
C LEU A 140 -2.54 3.68 -13.26
N TRP A 141 -3.28 4.27 -14.19
CA TRP A 141 -3.11 4.06 -15.62
C TRP A 141 -1.71 4.45 -16.13
N PRO A 142 -0.98 3.57 -16.82
CA PRO A 142 0.36 3.92 -17.32
C PRO A 142 0.34 4.71 -18.65
N GLY A 143 -0.84 4.91 -19.26
CA GLY A 143 -0.93 5.31 -20.66
C GLY A 143 -0.87 6.82 -20.93
N GLY A 144 -1.40 7.70 -20.07
CA GLY A 144 -1.40 9.12 -20.35
C GLY A 144 -2.03 9.99 -19.28
N VAL A 145 -1.73 11.31 -19.37
CA VAL A 145 -2.05 12.31 -18.32
C VAL A 145 -3.55 12.44 -18.09
N ARG A 146 -4.36 12.54 -19.15
CA ARG A 146 -5.79 12.84 -19.03
C ARG A 146 -6.56 11.82 -18.23
N GLN A 147 -6.40 10.53 -18.55
CA GLN A 147 -7.05 9.44 -17.82
C GLN A 147 -6.53 9.39 -16.38
N GLN A 148 -5.23 9.45 -16.21
CA GLN A 148 -4.58 9.40 -14.91
C GLN A 148 -4.94 10.59 -14.01
N MET A 149 -5.17 11.78 -14.60
CA MET A 149 -5.67 12.96 -13.87
C MET A 149 -7.08 12.73 -13.31
N GLY A 150 -7.94 12.03 -14.05
CA GLY A 150 -9.26 11.61 -13.55
C GLY A 150 -9.16 10.72 -12.32
N GLU A 151 -8.22 9.77 -12.33
CA GLU A 151 -7.92 8.88 -11.20
C GLU A 151 -7.34 9.67 -10.02
N ALA A 152 -6.38 10.58 -10.26
CA ALA A 152 -5.76 11.44 -9.25
C ALA A 152 -6.78 12.35 -8.56
N ASN A 153 -7.72 12.93 -9.31
CA ASN A 153 -8.79 13.77 -8.76
C ASN A 153 -9.68 13.00 -7.77
N GLN A 154 -10.02 11.76 -8.08
CA GLN A 154 -10.82 10.91 -7.21
C GLN A 154 -10.07 10.53 -5.93
N LEU A 155 -8.78 10.16 -6.02
CA LEU A 155 -7.94 9.86 -4.86
C LEU A 155 -7.74 11.10 -3.98
N HIS A 156 -7.48 12.27 -4.58
CA HIS A 156 -7.39 13.54 -3.86
C HIS A 156 -8.67 13.83 -3.06
N ALA A 157 -9.83 13.73 -3.70
CA ALA A 157 -11.12 13.98 -3.06
C ALA A 157 -11.38 12.98 -1.91
N LEU A 158 -11.08 11.68 -2.12
CA LEU A 158 -11.25 10.65 -1.10
C LEU A 158 -10.37 10.93 0.13
N VAL A 159 -9.07 11.16 -0.06
CA VAL A 159 -8.14 11.41 1.05
C VAL A 159 -8.48 12.71 1.77
N THR A 160 -8.83 13.77 1.04
CA THR A 160 -9.23 15.06 1.64
C THR A 160 -10.46 14.89 2.52
N ARG A 161 -11.46 14.11 2.09
CA ARG A 161 -12.65 13.79 2.89
C ARG A 161 -12.29 13.00 4.14
N LEU A 162 -11.54 11.90 3.99
CA LEU A 162 -11.13 11.06 5.14
C LEU A 162 -10.33 11.86 6.17
N HIS A 163 -9.43 12.72 5.71
CA HIS A 163 -8.66 13.58 6.62
C HIS A 163 -9.55 14.57 7.38
N LYS A 164 -10.56 15.20 6.72
CA LYS A 164 -11.54 16.05 7.38
C LYS A 164 -12.38 15.29 8.42
N GLU A 165 -12.59 14.01 8.22
CA GLU A 165 -13.25 13.10 9.18
C GLU A 165 -12.30 12.66 10.32
N GLY A 166 -11.09 13.22 10.42
CA GLY A 166 -10.10 12.87 11.45
C GLY A 166 -9.41 11.52 11.24
N ARG A 167 -9.51 10.93 10.03
CA ARG A 167 -8.94 9.61 9.73
C ARG A 167 -7.46 9.70 9.42
N GLU A 168 -6.70 8.71 9.89
CA GLU A 168 -5.32 8.50 9.46
C GLU A 168 -5.32 7.59 8.23
N VAL A 169 -4.70 8.06 7.16
CA VAL A 169 -4.73 7.41 5.85
C VAL A 169 -3.34 7.03 5.39
N ILE A 170 -3.22 5.81 4.85
CA ILE A 170 -2.13 5.38 3.97
C ILE A 170 -2.70 5.25 2.56
N LEU A 171 -2.17 6.01 1.61
CA LEU A 171 -2.38 5.81 0.18
C LEU A 171 -1.09 5.26 -0.42
N MET A 172 -1.14 4.05 -0.95
CA MET A 172 0.04 3.38 -1.52
C MET A 172 -0.29 2.64 -2.81
N GLY A 173 0.74 2.46 -3.64
CA GLY A 173 0.57 1.74 -4.90
C GLY A 173 1.67 2.04 -5.90
N ASP A 174 1.47 1.52 -7.12
CA ASP A 174 2.13 1.94 -8.33
C ASP A 174 1.31 3.08 -8.97
N PHE A 175 1.87 4.27 -8.95
CA PHE A 175 1.20 5.46 -9.46
C PHE A 175 1.47 5.68 -10.94
N ASN A 176 2.43 4.97 -11.54
CA ASN A 176 2.85 5.18 -12.92
C ASN A 176 3.11 6.67 -13.26
N ALA A 177 3.49 7.45 -12.26
CA ALA A 177 3.68 8.89 -12.33
C ALA A 177 4.86 9.35 -11.49
N HIS A 178 5.51 10.45 -11.89
CA HIS A 178 6.65 11.00 -11.20
C HIS A 178 6.26 12.17 -10.31
N ALA A 179 6.99 12.36 -9.20
CA ALA A 179 6.84 13.51 -8.32
C ALA A 179 7.79 14.64 -8.70
N ALA A 180 7.32 15.89 -8.56
CA ALA A 180 8.14 17.09 -8.84
C ALA A 180 9.42 17.16 -7.96
N SER A 181 9.39 16.55 -6.76
CA SER A 181 10.54 16.42 -5.88
C SER A 181 11.69 15.62 -6.49
N ASP A 182 11.43 14.81 -7.51
CA ASP A 182 12.43 13.98 -8.17
C ASP A 182 13.06 14.64 -9.40
N LYS A 183 12.52 15.78 -9.83
CA LYS A 183 12.92 16.48 -11.06
C LYS A 183 14.42 16.66 -11.20
N ALA A 184 15.09 17.11 -10.13
CA ALA A 184 16.52 17.46 -10.18
C ALA A 184 17.45 16.31 -10.58
N TRP A 185 17.11 15.09 -10.19
CA TRP A 185 17.88 13.91 -10.55
C TRP A 185 17.36 13.22 -11.81
N MET A 186 16.05 13.32 -12.11
CA MET A 186 15.46 12.81 -13.34
C MET A 186 15.96 13.58 -14.57
N ASP A 187 16.09 14.91 -14.50
CA ASP A 187 16.62 15.73 -15.59
C ASP A 187 18.05 15.34 -16.00
N LYS A 188 18.80 14.68 -15.12
CA LYS A 188 20.15 14.19 -15.40
C LYS A 188 20.18 12.82 -16.08
N GLN A 189 19.03 12.16 -16.23
CA GLN A 189 18.92 10.85 -16.85
C GLN A 189 18.48 10.98 -18.32
N GLN A 190 19.41 11.34 -19.20
CA GLN A 190 19.12 11.52 -20.63
C GLN A 190 18.51 10.27 -21.30
N PRO A 191 18.99 9.04 -21.07
CA PRO A 191 18.37 7.84 -21.67
C PRO A 191 16.90 7.68 -21.29
N LEU A 192 16.54 7.98 -20.03
CA LEU A 192 15.16 7.95 -19.58
C LEU A 192 14.31 9.02 -20.24
N LEU A 193 14.83 10.27 -20.31
CA LEU A 193 14.13 11.38 -20.95
C LEU A 193 13.86 11.10 -22.43
N GLU A 194 14.85 10.60 -23.18
CA GLU A 194 14.72 10.24 -24.60
C GLU A 194 13.67 9.13 -24.79
N ARG A 195 13.73 8.07 -23.99
CA ARG A 195 12.76 6.97 -24.04
C ARG A 195 11.33 7.48 -23.75
N ARG A 196 11.15 8.30 -22.72
CA ARG A 196 9.83 8.86 -22.35
C ARG A 196 9.33 9.83 -23.42
N SER A 197 10.21 10.68 -23.96
CA SER A 197 9.87 11.60 -25.05
C SER A 197 9.42 10.85 -26.32
N SER A 198 10.14 9.80 -26.70
CA SER A 198 9.77 8.95 -27.84
C SER A 198 8.44 8.23 -27.66
N GLY A 199 8.14 7.79 -26.42
CA GLY A 199 6.85 7.21 -26.07
C GLY A 199 5.72 8.25 -26.14
N ASP A 200 5.97 9.44 -25.59
CA ASP A 200 4.99 10.52 -25.53
C ASP A 200 4.73 11.15 -26.89
N ALA A 201 5.71 11.17 -27.81
CA ALA A 201 5.52 11.66 -29.17
C ALA A 201 4.40 10.94 -29.93
N LYS A 202 4.13 9.68 -29.57
CA LYS A 202 3.05 8.84 -30.12
C LYS A 202 1.67 9.10 -29.49
N LYS A 203 1.62 9.90 -28.40
CA LYS A 203 0.39 10.23 -27.69
C LYS A 203 -0.18 11.57 -28.16
N ARG A 204 -1.44 11.81 -27.88
CA ARG A 204 -2.05 13.14 -28.02
C ARG A 204 -1.34 14.13 -27.11
N PRO A 205 -1.24 15.42 -27.49
CA PRO A 205 -0.55 16.44 -26.68
C PRO A 205 -1.00 16.46 -25.21
N GLU A 206 -2.30 16.34 -24.96
CA GLU A 206 -2.91 16.36 -23.63
C GLU A 206 -2.63 15.11 -22.77
N ASP A 207 -2.08 14.06 -23.38
CA ASP A 207 -1.74 12.81 -22.69
C ASP A 207 -0.23 12.68 -22.42
N ARG A 208 0.57 13.71 -22.71
CA ARG A 208 2.03 13.69 -22.59
C ARG A 208 2.51 14.12 -21.22
N PHE A 209 3.51 13.40 -20.70
CA PHE A 209 4.27 13.77 -19.50
C PHE A 209 5.50 14.63 -19.82
N ILE A 210 5.97 14.56 -21.07
CA ILE A 210 7.10 15.37 -21.56
C ILE A 210 6.53 16.47 -22.46
N VAL A 211 6.69 17.71 -22.02
CA VAL A 211 6.25 18.91 -22.75
C VAL A 211 7.47 19.80 -23.00
N ASN A 212 7.72 20.18 -24.25
CA ASN A 212 8.88 20.96 -24.65
C ASN A 212 10.22 20.37 -24.15
N GLY A 213 10.37 19.05 -24.24
CA GLY A 213 11.56 18.34 -23.80
C GLY A 213 11.78 18.27 -22.27
N LYS A 214 10.78 18.60 -21.46
CA LYS A 214 10.87 18.62 -20.00
C LYS A 214 9.77 17.76 -19.36
N TYR A 215 10.11 17.10 -18.25
CA TYR A 215 9.13 16.40 -17.42
C TYR A 215 8.08 17.34 -16.85
N THR A 216 6.82 16.91 -16.87
CA THR A 216 5.71 17.50 -16.11
C THR A 216 5.22 16.51 -15.04
N PHE A 217 4.64 17.04 -13.97
CA PHE A 217 4.28 16.24 -12.79
C PHE A 217 2.81 16.40 -12.36
N PRO A 218 1.86 16.51 -13.31
CA PRO A 218 0.49 16.92 -12.97
C PRO A 218 -0.19 15.96 -12.01
N ILE A 219 0.07 14.65 -12.16
CA ILE A 219 -0.60 13.59 -11.40
C ILE A 219 -0.20 13.64 -9.93
N MET A 220 1.10 13.54 -9.64
CA MET A 220 1.58 13.56 -8.26
C MET A 220 1.39 14.92 -7.60
N ASN A 221 1.50 16.04 -8.36
CA ASN A 221 1.15 17.36 -7.84
C ASN A 221 -0.31 17.36 -7.37
N ARG A 222 -1.25 16.85 -8.19
CA ARG A 222 -2.67 16.79 -7.84
C ARG A 222 -2.94 15.93 -6.61
N ILE A 223 -2.29 14.78 -6.49
CA ILE A 223 -2.44 13.88 -5.35
C ILE A 223 -1.87 14.53 -4.07
N LEU A 224 -0.72 15.19 -4.17
CA LEU A 224 -0.05 15.83 -3.04
C LEU A 224 -0.65 17.19 -2.63
N GLU A 225 -1.61 17.74 -3.38
CA GLU A 225 -2.49 18.82 -2.91
C GLU A 225 -3.46 18.35 -1.80
N ALA A 226 -3.75 17.05 -1.71
CA ALA A 226 -4.40 16.47 -0.53
C ALA A 226 -3.44 16.52 0.67
N PRO A 227 -3.95 16.42 1.91
CA PRO A 227 -3.11 16.41 3.11
C PRO A 227 -2.32 15.10 3.23
N LEU A 228 -1.37 14.91 2.34
CA LEU A 228 -0.49 13.74 2.22
C LEU A 228 0.98 14.13 2.24
N HIS A 229 1.79 13.31 2.87
CA HIS A 229 3.24 13.37 2.87
C HIS A 229 3.83 12.14 2.20
N ASP A 230 4.76 12.32 1.30
CA ASP A 230 5.63 11.27 0.76
C ASP A 230 6.67 10.91 1.82
N VAL A 231 6.42 9.80 2.53
CA VAL A 231 7.28 9.42 3.66
C VAL A 231 8.66 8.96 3.21
N VAL A 232 8.78 8.37 2.02
CA VAL A 232 10.09 7.97 1.46
C VAL A 232 10.92 9.21 1.18
N ARG A 233 10.36 10.20 0.48
CA ARG A 233 11.05 11.43 0.16
C ARG A 233 11.42 12.21 1.43
N THR A 234 10.48 12.34 2.37
CA THR A 234 10.72 13.01 3.64
C THR A 234 11.90 12.38 4.41
N LYS A 235 11.95 11.05 4.53
CA LYS A 235 13.05 10.37 5.25
C LYS A 235 14.35 10.43 4.48
N PHE A 236 14.29 10.37 3.17
CA PHE A 236 15.45 10.51 2.31
C PHE A 236 16.09 11.90 2.46
N ASP A 237 15.30 12.98 2.40
CA ASP A 237 15.80 14.36 2.50
C ASP A 237 16.40 14.67 3.87
N ILE A 238 15.82 14.15 4.95
CA ILE A 238 16.41 14.25 6.30
C ILE A 238 17.78 13.59 6.36
N LYS A 239 17.92 12.40 5.76
CA LYS A 239 19.18 11.64 5.75
C LYS A 239 20.22 12.23 4.80
N HIS A 240 19.75 12.83 3.71
CA HIS A 240 20.59 13.33 2.63
C HIS A 240 20.18 14.75 2.22
N PRO A 241 20.51 15.79 3.02
CA PRO A 241 20.07 17.18 2.75
C PRO A 241 20.67 17.76 1.45
N LYS A 242 21.76 17.19 0.96
CA LYS A 242 22.40 17.54 -0.34
C LYS A 242 22.75 16.23 -1.08
N PRO A 243 21.76 15.52 -1.63
CA PRO A 243 22.01 14.19 -2.14
C PRO A 243 22.81 14.22 -3.45
N THR A 244 23.72 13.27 -3.60
CA THR A 244 24.34 12.95 -4.88
C THR A 244 23.34 12.27 -5.81
N GLN A 245 23.64 12.25 -7.13
CA GLN A 245 22.84 11.50 -8.10
C GLN A 245 22.69 10.03 -7.71
N ALA A 246 23.78 9.38 -7.28
CA ALA A 246 23.76 7.97 -6.86
C ALA A 246 22.84 7.73 -5.66
N GLN A 247 22.81 8.64 -4.69
CA GLN A 247 21.90 8.56 -3.55
C GLN A 247 20.44 8.74 -3.99
N CYS A 248 20.14 9.68 -4.89
CA CYS A 248 18.79 9.85 -5.43
C CYS A 248 18.30 8.59 -6.14
N LEU A 249 19.16 7.89 -6.87
CA LEU A 249 18.78 6.65 -7.53
C LEU A 249 18.44 5.52 -6.54
N MET A 250 18.82 5.63 -5.27
CA MET A 250 18.49 4.63 -4.25
C MET A 250 16.99 4.62 -3.87
N ILE A 251 16.27 5.70 -4.11
CA ILE A 251 14.80 5.76 -3.87
C ILE A 251 13.97 5.49 -5.13
N ALA A 252 14.60 5.24 -6.27
CA ALA A 252 13.88 4.80 -7.47
C ALA A 252 13.31 3.39 -7.25
N SER A 253 12.10 3.12 -7.71
CA SER A 253 11.42 1.84 -7.51
C SER A 253 11.35 0.97 -8.78
N TYR A 254 11.64 1.53 -9.94
CA TYR A 254 11.55 0.90 -11.25
C TYR A 254 12.66 1.40 -12.19
N PRO A 255 13.16 0.61 -13.16
CA PRO A 255 12.97 -0.80 -13.30
C PRO A 255 14.05 -1.64 -12.59
N THR A 256 13.75 -2.91 -12.32
CA THR A 256 14.78 -3.91 -11.99
C THR A 256 15.35 -4.54 -13.25
N ARG A 257 16.45 -5.32 -13.12
CA ARG A 257 17.05 -6.05 -14.24
C ARG A 257 16.28 -7.29 -14.70
N VAL A 258 15.12 -7.57 -14.10
CA VAL A 258 14.17 -8.56 -14.64
C VAL A 258 13.75 -8.18 -16.07
N LEU A 259 13.68 -6.89 -16.38
CA LEU A 259 13.36 -6.42 -17.73
C LEU A 259 14.55 -6.54 -18.68
N GLY A 260 14.32 -7.19 -19.80
CA GLY A 260 15.37 -7.53 -20.76
C GLY A 260 16.13 -6.35 -21.38
N HIS A 261 15.59 -5.14 -21.34
CA HIS A 261 16.23 -3.95 -21.88
C HIS A 261 17.15 -3.20 -20.89
N VAL A 262 17.20 -3.62 -19.62
CA VAL A 262 18.04 -3.04 -18.57
C VAL A 262 18.92 -4.10 -17.88
N LYS A 263 19.50 -5.00 -18.66
CA LYS A 263 20.22 -6.19 -18.15
C LYS A 263 21.50 -5.86 -17.39
N THR A 264 22.16 -4.75 -17.67
CA THR A 264 23.37 -4.36 -16.93
C THR A 264 23.06 -3.26 -15.90
N VAL A 265 23.93 -3.10 -14.92
CA VAL A 265 23.80 -2.06 -13.88
C VAL A 265 23.84 -0.66 -14.50
N GLU A 266 24.70 -0.48 -15.50
CA GLU A 266 24.88 0.80 -16.22
C GLU A 266 23.60 1.17 -16.97
N LEU A 267 23.04 0.23 -17.74
CA LEU A 267 21.77 0.43 -18.45
C LEU A 267 20.64 0.72 -17.47
N GLN A 268 20.52 -0.08 -16.40
CA GLN A 268 19.50 0.13 -15.39
C GLN A 268 19.56 1.53 -14.79
N ARG A 269 20.76 1.99 -14.41
CA ARG A 269 20.97 3.33 -13.82
C ARG A 269 20.45 4.47 -14.71
N GLY A 270 20.54 4.32 -16.02
CA GLY A 270 20.03 5.31 -16.98
C GLY A 270 18.51 5.35 -17.10
N PHE A 271 17.81 4.36 -16.56
CA PHE A 271 16.35 4.21 -16.66
C PHE A 271 15.61 4.14 -15.32
N LEU A 272 16.33 4.31 -14.19
CA LEU A 272 15.71 4.27 -12.87
C LEU A 272 14.75 5.44 -12.69
N GLU A 273 13.56 5.14 -12.20
CA GLU A 273 12.49 6.11 -11.91
C GLU A 273 11.71 5.69 -10.65
N ARG A 274 11.11 6.64 -9.98
CA ARG A 274 10.30 6.40 -8.78
C ARG A 274 8.84 6.59 -9.16
N ILE A 275 8.09 5.48 -9.16
CA ILE A 275 6.67 5.45 -9.53
C ILE A 275 5.82 4.73 -8.48
N ASP A 276 6.45 4.08 -7.49
CA ASP A 276 5.77 3.46 -6.36
C ASP A 276 5.91 4.33 -5.12
N PHE A 277 4.80 4.55 -4.42
CA PHE A 277 4.75 5.46 -3.28
C PHE A 277 4.01 4.86 -2.08
N ILE A 278 4.41 5.31 -0.88
CA ILE A 278 3.63 5.25 0.35
C ILE A 278 3.45 6.70 0.81
N LEU A 279 2.21 7.19 0.72
CA LEU A 279 1.80 8.53 1.11
C LEU A 279 0.92 8.44 2.35
N THR A 280 1.09 9.35 3.30
CA THR A 280 0.33 9.30 4.56
C THR A 280 -0.16 10.66 4.99
N THR A 281 -1.26 10.69 5.75
CA THR A 281 -1.74 11.92 6.41
C THR A 281 -0.69 12.46 7.39
N PRO A 282 -0.75 13.78 7.73
CA PRO A 282 0.29 14.45 8.51
C PRO A 282 0.56 13.84 9.88
N SER A 283 -0.49 13.39 10.60
CA SER A 283 -0.37 12.74 11.91
C SER A 283 0.46 11.45 11.82
N LEU A 284 0.16 10.61 10.84
CA LEU A 284 0.87 9.36 10.62
C LEU A 284 2.30 9.60 10.08
N ALA A 285 2.49 10.61 9.21
CA ALA A 285 3.81 10.99 8.71
C ALA A 285 4.77 11.37 9.85
N LYS A 286 4.29 12.06 10.88
CA LYS A 286 5.08 12.40 12.08
C LYS A 286 5.55 11.16 12.84
N ARG A 287 4.76 10.09 12.82
CA ARG A 287 5.09 8.80 13.46
C ARG A 287 5.97 7.89 12.59
N CYS A 288 6.26 8.27 11.33
CA CYS A 288 7.15 7.50 10.48
C CYS A 288 8.57 7.48 11.07
N ILE A 289 9.10 6.29 11.36
CA ILE A 289 10.45 6.07 11.87
C ILE A 289 11.44 6.01 10.70
N SER A 290 11.12 5.18 9.71
CA SER A 290 11.94 4.99 8.52
C SER A 290 11.06 4.70 7.31
N ALA A 291 11.51 5.12 6.13
CA ALA A 291 10.90 4.74 4.87
C ALA A 291 11.95 4.72 3.76
N GLY A 292 11.77 3.85 2.77
CA GLY A 292 12.71 3.70 1.66
C GLY A 292 12.27 2.63 0.67
N VAL A 293 13.05 2.52 -0.39
CA VAL A 293 12.96 1.45 -1.38
C VAL A 293 13.94 0.36 -0.99
N ALA A 294 13.47 -0.88 -0.88
CA ALA A 294 14.32 -2.02 -0.58
C ALA A 294 15.27 -2.31 -1.76
N ARG A 295 16.54 -2.45 -1.48
CA ARG A 295 17.60 -2.69 -2.48
C ARG A 295 18.41 -3.90 -2.11
N GLU A 296 18.00 -5.04 -2.60
CA GLU A 296 18.70 -6.32 -2.51
C GLU A 296 18.80 -6.93 -3.92
N PRO A 297 19.70 -6.42 -4.78
CA PRO A 297 19.72 -6.77 -6.21
C PRO A 297 19.80 -8.27 -6.48
N ALA A 298 20.57 -9.01 -5.71
CA ALA A 298 20.72 -10.45 -5.87
C ALA A 298 19.40 -11.23 -5.71
N VAL A 299 18.43 -10.66 -4.99
CA VAL A 299 17.12 -11.27 -4.72
C VAL A 299 16.03 -10.56 -5.50
N LEU A 300 15.84 -9.24 -5.28
CA LEU A 300 14.69 -8.49 -5.77
C LEU A 300 14.68 -8.38 -7.29
N GLU A 301 15.85 -8.32 -7.92
CA GLU A 301 15.97 -8.27 -9.39
C GLU A 301 15.72 -9.62 -10.06
N THR A 302 15.32 -10.63 -9.31
CA THR A 302 14.82 -11.91 -9.84
C THR A 302 13.31 -12.06 -9.67
N ILE A 303 12.71 -11.21 -8.82
CA ILE A 303 11.31 -11.34 -8.38
C ILE A 303 10.36 -10.51 -9.25
N SER A 304 10.60 -9.20 -9.36
CA SER A 304 9.72 -8.25 -10.03
C SER A 304 10.55 -7.22 -10.80
N ASP A 305 9.93 -6.55 -11.77
CA ASP A 305 10.49 -5.37 -12.44
C ASP A 305 10.41 -4.10 -11.58
N HIS A 306 9.73 -4.16 -10.42
CA HIS A 306 9.73 -3.13 -9.39
C HIS A 306 10.54 -3.54 -8.17
N TYR A 307 11.06 -2.54 -7.45
CA TYR A 307 11.58 -2.69 -6.10
C TYR A 307 10.49 -2.35 -5.09
N PRO A 308 10.38 -3.11 -3.99
CA PRO A 308 9.38 -2.85 -2.96
C PRO A 308 9.67 -1.55 -2.21
N VAL A 309 8.60 -0.87 -1.79
CA VAL A 309 8.66 0.30 -0.91
C VAL A 309 8.24 -0.11 0.51
N ILE A 310 9.02 0.29 1.51
CA ILE A 310 8.76 -0.06 2.91
C ILE A 310 8.72 1.22 3.74
N ALA A 311 7.77 1.30 4.66
CA ALA A 311 7.70 2.33 5.68
C ALA A 311 7.45 1.70 7.05
N VAL A 312 8.06 2.25 8.10
CA VAL A 312 7.91 1.83 9.49
C VAL A 312 7.42 3.01 10.31
N PHE A 313 6.34 2.79 11.03
CA PHE A 313 5.71 3.80 11.88
C PHE A 313 5.77 3.37 13.35
N LYS A 314 5.81 4.36 14.25
CA LYS A 314 5.53 4.14 15.67
C LYS A 314 4.01 3.98 15.84
N ASN A 315 3.61 2.96 16.60
CA ASN A 315 2.20 2.75 16.97
C ASN A 315 1.71 3.80 17.95
#